data_8b0a9251106f1576e72081377a6ed386
#
_entry.id   8b0a9251106f1576e72081377a6ed386
#
_cell.length_a   1.000
_cell.length_b   1.000
_cell.length_c   1.000
_cell.angle_alpha   90.00
_cell.angle_beta   90.00
_cell.angle_gamma   90.00
#
_symmetry.space_group_name_H-M   'P 1'
#
loop_
_entity.id
_entity.type
_entity.pdbx_description
1 polymer ?
#
loop_
_entity_poly.entity_id
_entity_poly.type
_entity_poly.pdbx_seq_one_letter_code
_entity_poly.pdbx_strand_id
1 'polypeptide(L)'
;MGTGVGSMPRRKQPLKRRTFIEFYVSATLVLAALALGQFSRYVNTTVKPTLHQLAEYEARAATVQAMQSAVSAQLQTMPTLCEALYIQRGELVQLDTARVNAAEVQLTTAVQQSLAALPKTDYLIPFGSLTNNSLLSGLGPGWEFTLQPQGYVQGAVRETAESLSINTTRCTAVLELTVTVNMVLDGRTATLTVTDTVPLASVLICGDTPSAYASNFD
;
A
#
# COMPACT_ATOMS: atom_id res chain seq x y z
N MET A 1 -45.18 -71.01 64.93
CA MET A 1 -44.50 -71.13 63.64
C MET A 1 -44.80 -69.81 62.83
N GLY A 2 -43.94 -68.88 62.83
CA GLY A 2 -44.13 -67.66 62.15
C GLY A 2 -42.86 -67.31 61.36
N THR A 3 -42.92 -67.33 60.04
CA THR A 3 -41.86 -67.06 59.14
C THR A 3 -41.80 -65.55 58.86
N GLY A 4 -40.78 -64.89 59.39
CA GLY A 4 -40.51 -63.51 59.13
C GLY A 4 -39.88 -63.31 57.72
N VAL A 5 -40.54 -62.58 56.86
CA VAL A 5 -40.01 -62.16 55.56
C VAL A 5 -39.26 -60.87 55.77
N GLY A 6 -37.93 -60.94 55.72
CA GLY A 6 -37.05 -59.78 55.75
C GLY A 6 -37.09 -59.00 54.44
N SER A 7 -37.56 -57.77 54.51
CA SER A 7 -37.50 -56.78 53.37
C SER A 7 -36.07 -56.20 53.25
N MET A 8 -35.36 -56.51 52.16
CA MET A 8 -34.10 -55.92 51.81
C MET A 8 -34.27 -54.42 51.44
N PRO A 9 -33.43 -53.50 51.94
CA PRO A 9 -33.49 -52.10 51.55
C PRO A 9 -32.95 -51.97 50.14
N ARG A 10 -33.79 -51.42 49.24
CA ARG A 10 -33.39 -51.00 47.89
C ARG A 10 -32.35 -49.85 47.97
N ARG A 11 -31.12 -50.18 47.63
CA ARG A 11 -30.02 -49.19 47.44
C ARG A 11 -30.43 -48.21 46.37
N LYS A 12 -30.76 -46.98 46.76
CA LYS A 12 -30.96 -45.83 45.82
C LYS A 12 -29.63 -45.50 45.14
N GLN A 13 -29.52 -45.76 43.87
CA GLN A 13 -28.36 -45.39 43.05
C GLN A 13 -28.23 -43.89 42.96
N PRO A 14 -27.01 -43.30 43.01
CA PRO A 14 -26.75 -41.86 42.84
C PRO A 14 -26.70 -41.49 41.36
N LEU A 15 -27.84 -41.56 40.68
CA LEU A 15 -27.99 -41.26 39.25
C LEU A 15 -27.91 -39.75 38.93
N LYS A 16 -28.06 -38.87 39.93
CA LYS A 16 -28.17 -37.41 39.68
C LYS A 16 -26.83 -36.68 39.52
N ARG A 17 -25.71 -37.17 40.02
CA ARG A 17 -24.43 -36.45 40.01
C ARG A 17 -23.71 -36.55 38.64
N ARG A 18 -23.82 -37.67 37.96
CA ARG A 18 -23.17 -37.92 36.67
C ARG A 18 -23.80 -37.10 35.53
N THR A 19 -25.14 -36.99 35.50
CA THR A 19 -25.86 -36.20 34.52
C THR A 19 -25.62 -34.69 34.64
N PHE A 20 -25.41 -34.17 35.86
CA PHE A 20 -25.06 -32.78 36.08
C PHE A 20 -23.65 -32.44 35.54
N ILE A 21 -22.67 -33.32 35.78
CA ILE A 21 -21.30 -33.13 35.29
C ILE A 21 -21.26 -33.18 33.75
N GLU A 22 -21.95 -34.12 33.13
CA GLU A 22 -22.07 -34.23 31.68
C GLU A 22 -22.77 -33.01 31.06
N PHE A 23 -23.78 -32.47 31.73
CA PHE A 23 -24.45 -31.23 31.30
C PHE A 23 -23.53 -30.01 31.39
N TYR A 24 -22.77 -29.85 32.48
CA TYR A 24 -21.83 -28.72 32.61
C TYR A 24 -20.67 -28.85 31.60
N VAL A 25 -20.16 -30.02 31.33
CA VAL A 25 -19.11 -30.27 30.32
C VAL A 25 -19.64 -29.96 28.93
N SER A 26 -20.85 -30.41 28.59
CA SER A 26 -21.45 -30.07 27.28
C SER A 26 -21.75 -28.59 27.14
N ALA A 27 -22.24 -27.93 28.17
CA ALA A 27 -22.51 -26.48 28.18
C ALA A 27 -21.23 -25.66 28.02
N THR A 28 -20.14 -26.04 28.71
CA THR A 28 -18.82 -25.37 28.57
C THR A 28 -18.22 -25.59 27.18
N LEU A 29 -18.37 -26.76 26.58
CA LEU A 29 -17.93 -27.04 25.21
C LEU A 29 -18.69 -26.19 24.18
N VAL A 30 -20.01 -26.08 24.32
CA VAL A 30 -20.82 -25.22 23.44
C VAL A 30 -20.44 -23.75 23.59
N LEU A 31 -20.22 -23.28 24.82
CA LEU A 31 -19.84 -21.90 25.09
C LEU A 31 -18.43 -21.60 24.55
N ALA A 32 -17.50 -22.53 24.67
CA ALA A 32 -16.16 -22.45 24.07
C ALA A 32 -16.22 -22.41 22.52
N ALA A 33 -17.07 -23.27 21.93
CA ALA A 33 -17.25 -23.28 20.48
C ALA A 33 -17.88 -21.97 19.96
N LEU A 34 -18.85 -21.41 20.68
CA LEU A 34 -19.43 -20.11 20.38
C LEU A 34 -18.40 -18.97 20.51
N ALA A 35 -17.59 -18.99 21.57
CA ALA A 35 -16.53 -18.00 21.77
C ALA A 35 -15.48 -18.07 20.66
N LEU A 36 -15.05 -19.26 20.26
CA LEU A 36 -14.13 -19.49 19.14
C LEU A 36 -14.74 -19.03 17.81
N GLY A 37 -16.02 -19.29 17.58
CA GLY A 37 -16.74 -18.83 16.39
C GLY A 37 -16.81 -17.31 16.32
N GLN A 38 -17.16 -16.64 17.44
CA GLN A 38 -17.19 -15.18 17.53
C GLN A 38 -15.79 -14.58 17.36
N PHE A 39 -14.77 -15.17 17.97
CA PHE A 39 -13.38 -14.73 17.81
C PHE A 39 -12.90 -14.88 16.37
N SER A 40 -13.17 -16.03 15.73
CA SER A 40 -12.84 -16.24 14.30
C SER A 40 -13.54 -15.22 13.40
N ARG A 41 -14.80 -14.93 13.69
CA ARG A 41 -15.56 -13.91 12.95
C ARG A 41 -14.95 -12.52 13.14
N TYR A 42 -14.61 -12.14 14.37
CA TYR A 42 -13.94 -10.88 14.69
C TYR A 42 -12.60 -10.73 13.95
N VAL A 43 -11.75 -11.76 13.95
CA VAL A 43 -10.48 -11.78 13.21
C VAL A 43 -10.72 -11.60 11.72
N ASN A 44 -11.68 -12.30 11.14
CA ASN A 44 -11.93 -12.22 9.70
C ASN A 44 -12.58 -10.90 9.26
N THR A 45 -13.43 -10.30 10.10
CA THR A 45 -14.18 -9.07 9.72
C THR A 45 -13.48 -7.77 10.09
N THR A 46 -12.62 -7.79 11.12
CA THR A 46 -12.00 -6.58 11.64
C THR A 46 -10.48 -6.61 11.51
N VAL A 47 -9.86 -7.68 12.00
CA VAL A 47 -8.38 -7.73 12.07
C VAL A 47 -7.75 -7.87 10.69
N LYS A 48 -8.23 -8.79 9.88
CA LYS A 48 -7.65 -9.02 8.54
C LYS A 48 -7.76 -7.82 7.59
N PRO A 49 -8.91 -7.15 7.46
CA PRO A 49 -8.99 -5.96 6.62
C PRO A 49 -8.06 -4.83 7.08
N THR A 50 -7.98 -4.59 8.40
CA THR A 50 -7.09 -3.57 8.95
C THR A 50 -5.62 -3.93 8.71
N LEU A 51 -5.27 -5.21 8.86
CA LEU A 51 -3.93 -5.71 8.55
C LEU A 51 -3.57 -5.47 7.08
N HIS A 52 -4.49 -5.77 6.15
CA HIS A 52 -4.26 -5.53 4.72
C HIS A 52 -4.04 -4.05 4.41
N GLN A 53 -4.87 -3.17 4.98
CA GLN A 53 -4.74 -1.73 4.77
C GLN A 53 -3.40 -1.18 5.31
N LEU A 54 -2.99 -1.63 6.49
CA LEU A 54 -1.74 -1.18 7.09
C LEU A 54 -0.52 -1.73 6.33
N ALA A 55 -0.55 -3.00 5.94
CA ALA A 55 0.49 -3.61 5.11
C ALA A 55 0.60 -2.92 3.74
N GLU A 56 -0.55 -2.59 3.11
CA GLU A 56 -0.56 -1.84 1.85
C GLU A 56 0.03 -0.44 2.02
N TYR A 57 -0.30 0.24 3.11
CA TYR A 57 0.25 1.57 3.41
C TYR A 57 1.78 1.53 3.57
N GLU A 58 2.30 0.60 4.37
CA GLU A 58 3.74 0.44 4.58
C GLU A 58 4.47 0.04 3.27
N ALA A 59 3.91 -0.90 2.52
CA ALA A 59 4.46 -1.30 1.24
C ALA A 59 4.47 -0.14 0.23
N ARG A 60 3.42 0.67 0.19
CA ARG A 60 3.33 1.88 -0.64
C ARG A 60 4.38 2.90 -0.23
N ALA A 61 4.51 3.18 1.07
CA ALA A 61 5.49 4.14 1.58
C ALA A 61 6.93 3.71 1.24
N ALA A 62 7.27 2.45 1.46
CA ALA A 62 8.58 1.89 1.11
C ALA A 62 8.86 1.97 -0.41
N THR A 63 7.86 1.69 -1.24
CA THR A 63 7.98 1.75 -2.70
C THR A 63 8.20 3.19 -3.17
N VAL A 64 7.41 4.15 -2.68
CA VAL A 64 7.57 5.57 -3.03
C VAL A 64 8.95 6.08 -2.60
N GLN A 65 9.39 5.74 -1.40
CA GLN A 65 10.72 6.12 -0.91
C GLN A 65 11.84 5.57 -1.81
N ALA A 66 11.74 4.30 -2.23
CA ALA A 66 12.71 3.70 -3.13
C ALA A 66 12.72 4.38 -4.51
N MET A 67 11.54 4.71 -5.06
CA MET A 67 11.41 5.44 -6.33
C MET A 67 12.09 6.81 -6.24
N GLN A 68 11.73 7.61 -5.23
CA GLN A 68 12.25 8.97 -5.06
C GLN A 68 13.76 8.99 -4.80
N SER A 69 14.27 8.04 -4.00
CA SER A 69 15.71 7.92 -3.75
C SER A 69 16.47 7.52 -5.02
N ALA A 70 15.95 6.61 -5.83
CA ALA A 70 16.55 6.20 -7.08
C ALA A 70 16.60 7.34 -8.10
N VAL A 71 15.48 8.07 -8.26
CA VAL A 71 15.40 9.24 -9.17
C VAL A 71 16.37 10.33 -8.72
N SER A 72 16.39 10.65 -7.41
CA SER A 72 17.28 11.69 -6.89
C SER A 72 18.76 11.33 -7.05
N ALA A 73 19.12 10.07 -6.79
CA ALA A 73 20.49 9.58 -6.98
C ALA A 73 20.91 9.64 -8.46
N GLN A 74 20.01 9.26 -9.38
CA GLN A 74 20.30 9.31 -10.81
C GLN A 74 20.48 10.77 -11.31
N LEU A 75 19.63 11.69 -10.87
CA LEU A 75 19.76 13.10 -11.21
C LEU A 75 21.02 13.75 -10.62
N GLN A 76 21.46 13.33 -9.43
CA GLN A 76 22.73 13.78 -8.86
C GLN A 76 23.95 13.24 -9.64
N THR A 77 23.87 11.99 -10.11
CA THR A 77 24.93 11.37 -10.90
C THR A 77 25.05 11.96 -12.31
N MET A 78 23.91 12.32 -12.90
CA MET A 78 23.81 12.89 -14.24
C MET A 78 22.97 14.18 -14.23
N PRO A 79 23.50 15.31 -13.76
CA PRO A 79 22.75 16.59 -13.69
C PRO A 79 22.25 17.05 -15.05
N THR A 80 22.98 16.72 -16.12
CA THR A 80 22.65 17.11 -17.50
C THR A 80 21.51 16.29 -18.11
N LEU A 81 21.02 15.27 -17.44
CA LEU A 81 19.98 14.37 -17.97
C LEU A 81 18.69 15.11 -18.34
N CYS A 82 18.33 16.10 -17.54
CA CYS A 82 17.14 16.92 -17.74
C CYS A 82 17.43 18.28 -18.39
N GLU A 83 18.70 18.53 -18.78
CA GLU A 83 19.07 19.75 -19.47
C GLU A 83 18.67 19.70 -20.95
N ALA A 84 18.25 20.84 -21.46
CA ALA A 84 17.91 21.06 -22.88
C ALA A 84 16.90 20.00 -23.44
N LEU A 85 15.93 19.60 -22.63
CA LEU A 85 14.81 18.77 -23.09
C LEU A 85 13.88 19.55 -24.02
N TYR A 86 13.82 20.88 -23.89
CA TYR A 86 13.17 21.78 -24.83
C TYR A 86 14.20 22.41 -25.74
N ILE A 87 13.93 22.35 -27.03
CA ILE A 87 14.75 23.01 -28.07
C ILE A 87 13.94 24.08 -28.78
N GLN A 88 14.57 25.20 -29.02
CA GLN A 88 13.98 26.27 -29.81
C GLN A 88 14.41 26.13 -31.27
N ARG A 89 13.45 26.07 -32.19
CA ARG A 89 13.66 26.09 -33.65
C ARG A 89 12.91 27.27 -34.25
N GLY A 90 13.60 28.37 -34.42
CA GLY A 90 12.99 29.62 -34.83
C GLY A 90 12.06 30.17 -33.73
N GLU A 91 10.78 30.37 -34.04
CA GLU A 91 9.76 30.80 -33.09
C GLU A 91 9.10 29.62 -32.33
N LEU A 92 9.41 28.37 -32.71
CA LEU A 92 8.79 27.18 -32.11
C LEU A 92 9.68 26.63 -31.00
N VAL A 93 9.08 26.40 -29.85
CA VAL A 93 9.65 25.61 -28.74
C VAL A 93 9.03 24.23 -28.79
N GLN A 94 9.85 23.20 -28.90
CA GLN A 94 9.40 21.81 -28.95
C GLN A 94 10.23 20.93 -28.03
N LEU A 95 9.62 19.83 -27.60
CA LEU A 95 10.27 18.81 -26.79
C LEU A 95 11.24 17.99 -27.67
N ASP A 96 12.48 17.80 -27.23
CA ASP A 96 13.44 16.91 -27.89
C ASP A 96 13.11 15.45 -27.53
N THR A 97 12.38 14.79 -28.42
CA THR A 97 11.91 13.42 -28.20
C THR A 97 13.07 12.44 -27.93
N ALA A 98 14.24 12.62 -28.56
CA ALA A 98 15.37 11.73 -28.37
C ALA A 98 15.95 11.86 -26.95
N ARG A 99 16.09 13.08 -26.47
CA ARG A 99 16.57 13.35 -25.09
C ARG A 99 15.56 12.93 -24.05
N VAL A 100 14.29 13.17 -24.28
CA VAL A 100 13.19 12.75 -23.40
C VAL A 100 13.15 11.23 -23.25
N ASN A 101 13.22 10.50 -24.37
CA ASN A 101 13.25 9.04 -24.31
C ASN A 101 14.51 8.52 -23.60
N ALA A 102 15.66 9.16 -23.78
CA ALA A 102 16.88 8.79 -23.06
C ALA A 102 16.73 9.02 -21.56
N ALA A 103 16.15 10.14 -21.13
CA ALA A 103 15.88 10.45 -19.73
C ALA A 103 14.88 9.45 -19.11
N GLU A 104 13.79 9.16 -19.82
CA GLU A 104 12.78 8.18 -19.41
C GLU A 104 13.42 6.80 -19.17
N VAL A 105 14.17 6.28 -20.13
CA VAL A 105 14.81 4.96 -20.05
C VAL A 105 15.80 4.91 -18.89
N GLN A 106 16.62 5.96 -18.70
CA GLN A 106 17.62 5.97 -17.64
C GLN A 106 16.98 6.04 -16.25
N LEU A 107 15.99 6.91 -16.06
CA LEU A 107 15.29 7.03 -14.78
C LEU A 107 14.47 5.78 -14.46
N THR A 108 13.77 5.23 -15.44
CA THR A 108 13.01 3.97 -15.28
C THR A 108 13.95 2.81 -14.91
N THR A 109 15.11 2.72 -15.58
CA THR A 109 16.11 1.69 -15.30
C THR A 109 16.71 1.85 -13.89
N ALA A 110 17.01 3.08 -13.47
CA ALA A 110 17.52 3.35 -12.12
C ALA A 110 16.51 2.93 -11.04
N VAL A 111 15.23 3.24 -11.23
CA VAL A 111 14.15 2.81 -10.32
C VAL A 111 14.02 1.29 -10.32
N GLN A 112 14.05 0.64 -11.49
CA GLN A 112 13.99 -0.83 -11.61
C GLN A 112 15.16 -1.49 -10.86
N GLN A 113 16.37 -0.98 -11.00
CA GLN A 113 17.55 -1.48 -10.30
C GLN A 113 17.47 -1.27 -8.80
N SER A 114 17.01 -0.10 -8.35
CA SER A 114 16.80 0.20 -6.93
C SER A 114 15.77 -0.72 -6.30
N LEU A 115 14.65 -0.98 -6.97
CA LEU A 115 13.64 -1.92 -6.50
C LEU A 115 14.15 -3.35 -6.46
N ALA A 116 14.92 -3.78 -7.47
CA ALA A 116 15.51 -5.11 -7.50
C ALA A 116 16.57 -5.32 -6.40
N ALA A 117 17.24 -4.24 -6.00
CA ALA A 117 18.24 -4.24 -4.92
C ALA A 117 17.61 -4.18 -3.51
N LEU A 118 16.32 -3.85 -3.40
CA LEU A 118 15.64 -3.87 -2.10
C LEU A 118 15.66 -5.29 -1.53
N PRO A 119 16.13 -5.46 -0.29
CA PRO A 119 16.05 -6.75 0.37
C PRO A 119 14.58 -7.13 0.58
N LYS A 120 14.30 -8.43 0.59
CA LYS A 120 13.04 -8.90 1.13
C LYS A 120 12.97 -8.46 2.58
N THR A 121 12.04 -7.58 2.89
CA THR A 121 11.90 -7.03 4.23
C THR A 121 10.63 -7.57 4.87
N ASP A 122 10.82 -8.18 6.02
CA ASP A 122 9.71 -8.67 6.83
C ASP A 122 9.29 -7.54 7.78
N TYR A 123 8.06 -7.13 7.64
CA TYR A 123 7.45 -6.11 8.50
C TYR A 123 6.60 -6.79 9.56
N LEU A 124 6.72 -6.31 10.79
CA LEU A 124 5.97 -6.83 11.93
C LEU A 124 4.91 -5.81 12.35
N ILE A 125 3.64 -6.19 12.22
CA ILE A 125 2.52 -5.38 12.68
C ILE A 125 2.02 -5.93 14.02
N PRO A 126 2.17 -5.20 15.14
CA PRO A 126 1.69 -5.65 16.45
C PRO A 126 0.17 -5.86 16.44
N PHE A 127 -0.29 -6.96 17.05
CA PHE A 127 -1.73 -7.29 17.10
C PHE A 127 -2.57 -6.18 17.73
N GLY A 128 -2.02 -5.50 18.74
CA GLY A 128 -2.69 -4.37 19.39
C GLY A 128 -3.03 -3.22 18.45
N SER A 129 -2.21 -2.98 17.42
CA SER A 129 -2.47 -1.97 16.39
C SER A 129 -3.65 -2.32 15.49
N LEU A 130 -4.06 -3.59 15.45
CA LEU A 130 -5.17 -4.10 14.65
C LEU A 130 -6.51 -4.07 15.39
N THR A 131 -6.51 -3.77 16.70
CA THR A 131 -7.71 -3.85 17.55
C THR A 131 -8.53 -2.57 17.59
N ASN A 132 -8.13 -1.52 16.87
CA ASN A 132 -8.76 -0.18 16.90
C ASN A 132 -8.86 0.43 18.32
N ASN A 133 -8.00 -0.01 19.25
CA ASN A 133 -7.91 0.49 20.60
C ASN A 133 -6.53 1.14 20.83
N SER A 134 -6.52 2.44 21.06
CA SER A 134 -5.29 3.23 21.24
C SER A 134 -4.42 2.75 22.42
N LEU A 135 -5.04 2.19 23.46
CA LEU A 135 -4.32 1.67 24.64
C LEU A 135 -3.57 0.36 24.36
N LEU A 136 -4.00 -0.38 23.33
CA LEU A 136 -3.37 -1.65 22.93
C LEU A 136 -2.41 -1.47 21.76
N SER A 137 -2.38 -0.29 21.15
CA SER A 137 -1.52 -0.01 20.00
C SER A 137 -0.05 -0.28 20.33
N GLY A 138 0.60 -1.04 19.47
CA GLY A 138 2.00 -1.44 19.65
C GLY A 138 2.23 -2.62 20.60
N LEU A 139 1.18 -3.18 21.22
CA LEU A 139 1.30 -4.31 22.16
C LEU A 139 0.91 -5.64 21.49
N GLY A 140 1.47 -6.73 22.01
CA GLY A 140 1.14 -8.10 21.62
C GLY A 140 2.07 -8.70 20.55
N PRO A 141 1.82 -9.97 20.17
CA PRO A 141 2.58 -10.65 19.13
C PRO A 141 2.41 -9.91 17.80
N GLY A 142 3.45 -9.89 16.99
CA GLY A 142 3.42 -9.26 15.67
C GLY A 142 2.85 -10.20 14.62
N TRP A 143 2.20 -9.62 13.62
CA TRP A 143 1.84 -10.30 12.38
C TRP A 143 2.86 -9.93 11.31
N GLU A 144 3.50 -10.93 10.74
CA GLU A 144 4.55 -10.72 9.75
C GLU A 144 3.94 -10.62 8.34
N PHE A 145 4.39 -9.64 7.58
CA PHE A 145 4.20 -9.62 6.14
C PHE A 145 5.52 -9.35 5.44
N THR A 146 5.71 -9.97 4.30
CA THR A 146 6.93 -9.84 3.51
C THR A 146 6.65 -8.99 2.28
N LEU A 147 7.38 -7.89 2.13
CA LEU A 147 7.43 -7.15 0.88
C LEU A 147 8.42 -7.84 -0.06
N GLN A 148 7.91 -8.33 -1.20
CA GLN A 148 8.73 -8.87 -2.28
C GLN A 148 8.84 -7.82 -3.37
N PRO A 149 10.02 -7.21 -3.58
CA PRO A 149 10.21 -6.18 -4.60
C PRO A 149 10.28 -6.75 -6.03
N GLN A 150 9.61 -7.88 -6.27
CA GLN A 150 9.46 -8.45 -7.60
C GLN A 150 8.29 -7.74 -8.29
N GLY A 151 8.65 -6.92 -9.25
CA GLY A 151 7.70 -6.16 -10.01
C GLY A 151 8.34 -5.56 -11.25
N TYR A 152 7.59 -4.77 -11.95
CA TYR A 152 8.06 -4.03 -13.11
C TYR A 152 7.79 -2.55 -12.95
N VAL A 153 8.64 -1.75 -13.59
CA VAL A 153 8.52 -0.29 -13.63
C VAL A 153 8.16 0.11 -15.06
N GLN A 154 7.16 0.95 -15.19
CA GLN A 154 6.80 1.60 -16.43
C GLN A 154 7.00 3.10 -16.28
N GLY A 155 7.69 3.71 -17.23
CA GLY A 155 7.81 5.15 -17.38
C GLY A 155 6.98 5.61 -18.56
N ALA A 156 6.42 6.81 -18.46
CA ALA A 156 5.80 7.50 -19.58
C ALA A 156 5.99 9.02 -19.40
N VAL A 157 6.56 9.69 -20.39
CA VAL A 157 6.67 11.15 -20.34
C VAL A 157 5.42 11.76 -20.95
N ARG A 158 4.84 12.70 -20.21
CA ARG A 158 3.71 13.52 -20.64
C ARG A 158 4.09 14.99 -20.65
N GLU A 159 3.61 15.72 -21.62
CA GLU A 159 3.70 17.16 -21.65
C GLU A 159 2.37 17.76 -21.20
N THR A 160 2.45 18.72 -20.29
CA THR A 160 1.30 19.51 -19.82
C THR A 160 1.54 20.97 -20.17
N ALA A 161 0.53 21.64 -20.73
CA ALA A 161 0.56 23.06 -21.03
C ALA A 161 -0.48 23.78 -20.17
N GLU A 162 -0.03 24.80 -19.45
CA GLU A 162 -0.84 25.64 -18.56
C GLU A 162 -0.74 27.10 -19.03
N SER A 163 -1.86 27.75 -19.35
CA SER A 163 -1.92 29.16 -19.66
C SER A 163 -1.86 29.95 -18.36
N LEU A 164 -0.80 30.76 -18.19
CA LEU A 164 -0.59 31.63 -17.03
C LEU A 164 -1.17 33.04 -17.24
N SER A 165 -1.18 33.50 -18.48
CA SER A 165 -1.74 34.78 -18.87
C SER A 165 -2.12 34.75 -20.36
N ILE A 166 -2.63 35.87 -20.89
CA ILE A 166 -3.10 35.98 -22.29
C ILE A 166 -2.00 35.58 -23.30
N ASN A 167 -0.75 35.83 -22.97
CA ASN A 167 0.39 35.62 -23.87
C ASN A 167 1.50 34.76 -23.27
N THR A 168 1.25 34.08 -22.12
CA THR A 168 2.26 33.26 -21.46
C THR A 168 1.71 31.88 -21.18
N THR A 169 2.38 30.86 -21.72
CA THR A 169 2.06 29.44 -21.49
C THR A 169 3.26 28.75 -20.85
N ARG A 170 3.03 28.02 -19.81
CA ARG A 170 4.01 27.10 -19.22
C ARG A 170 3.83 25.72 -19.81
N CYS A 171 4.87 25.20 -20.44
CA CYS A 171 4.93 23.79 -20.84
C CYS A 171 5.83 23.03 -19.86
N THR A 172 5.36 21.92 -19.34
CA THR A 172 6.10 21.09 -18.39
C THR A 172 6.11 19.65 -18.87
N ALA A 173 7.31 19.08 -19.03
CA ALA A 173 7.51 17.66 -19.28
C ALA A 173 7.55 16.93 -17.94
N VAL A 174 6.68 15.95 -17.76
CA VAL A 174 6.51 15.20 -16.52
C VAL A 174 6.70 13.71 -16.82
N LEU A 175 7.58 13.05 -16.09
CA LEU A 175 7.72 11.60 -16.11
C LEU A 175 6.75 11.00 -15.11
N GLU A 176 5.82 10.21 -15.59
CA GLU A 176 4.93 9.36 -14.80
C GLU A 176 5.57 7.98 -14.65
N LEU A 177 5.89 7.60 -13.43
CA LEU A 177 6.46 6.30 -13.08
C LEU A 177 5.40 5.45 -12.40
N THR A 178 5.12 4.31 -12.99
CA THR A 178 4.20 3.32 -12.41
C THR A 178 4.98 2.08 -12.02
N VAL A 179 4.96 1.75 -10.75
CA VAL A 179 5.65 0.60 -10.15
C VAL A 179 4.62 -0.40 -9.66
N THR A 180 4.78 -1.63 -10.08
CA THR A 180 3.98 -2.76 -9.59
C THR A 180 4.86 -3.65 -8.74
N VAL A 181 4.49 -3.84 -7.46
CA VAL A 181 5.21 -4.69 -6.51
C VAL A 181 4.28 -5.75 -5.93
N ASN A 182 4.85 -6.88 -5.55
CA ASN A 182 4.12 -7.95 -4.89
C ASN A 182 4.39 -7.90 -3.37
N MET A 183 3.35 -8.10 -2.58
CA MET A 183 3.44 -8.32 -1.15
C MET A 183 2.85 -9.69 -0.80
N VAL A 184 3.46 -10.38 0.16
CA VAL A 184 2.95 -11.65 0.70
C VAL A 184 2.43 -11.38 2.10
N LEU A 185 1.14 -11.59 2.28
CA LEU A 185 0.45 -11.40 3.55
C LEU A 185 -0.45 -12.60 3.82
N ASP A 186 -0.35 -13.20 5.01
CA ASP A 186 -1.18 -14.36 5.42
C ASP A 186 -1.11 -15.51 4.39
N GLY A 187 0.09 -15.75 3.81
CA GLY A 187 0.32 -16.78 2.79
C GLY A 187 -0.32 -16.50 1.42
N ARG A 188 -0.86 -15.30 1.20
CA ARG A 188 -1.44 -14.85 -0.06
C ARG A 188 -0.60 -13.75 -0.67
N THR A 189 -0.42 -13.81 -1.97
CA THR A 189 0.24 -12.74 -2.73
C THR A 189 -0.80 -11.71 -3.14
N ALA A 190 -0.56 -10.45 -2.81
CA ALA A 190 -1.30 -9.31 -3.30
C ALA A 190 -0.38 -8.42 -4.12
N THR A 191 -0.92 -7.81 -5.17
CA THR A 191 -0.19 -6.90 -6.05
C THR A 191 -0.56 -5.46 -5.72
N LEU A 192 0.45 -4.63 -5.50
CA LEU A 192 0.29 -3.21 -5.23
C LEU A 192 0.85 -2.42 -6.42
N THR A 193 0.07 -1.48 -6.93
CA THR A 193 0.51 -0.53 -7.97
C THR A 193 0.65 0.86 -7.34
N VAL A 194 1.81 1.46 -7.55
CA VAL A 194 2.14 2.81 -7.07
C VAL A 194 2.55 3.65 -8.25
N THR A 195 1.94 4.83 -8.37
CA THR A 195 2.27 5.81 -9.41
C THR A 195 2.81 7.07 -8.74
N ASP A 196 3.92 7.59 -9.26
CA ASP A 196 4.51 8.86 -8.85
C ASP A 196 4.86 9.69 -10.09
N THR A 197 4.92 11.01 -9.95
CA THR A 197 5.15 11.94 -11.04
C THR A 197 6.36 12.81 -10.75
N VAL A 198 7.31 12.85 -11.69
CA VAL A 198 8.56 13.60 -11.57
C VAL A 198 8.60 14.65 -12.66
N PRO A 199 8.59 15.95 -12.34
CA PRO A 199 8.80 17.00 -13.35
C PRO A 199 10.25 16.96 -13.83
N LEU A 200 10.44 16.82 -15.15
CA LEU A 200 11.75 16.75 -15.77
C LEU A 200 12.25 18.13 -16.21
N ALA A 201 11.39 18.90 -16.87
CA ALA A 201 11.73 20.22 -17.36
C ALA A 201 10.47 21.08 -17.49
N SER A 202 10.66 22.39 -17.39
CA SER A 202 9.60 23.37 -17.61
C SER A 202 10.13 24.53 -18.42
N VAL A 203 9.33 25.03 -19.38
CA VAL A 203 9.64 26.19 -20.20
C VAL A 203 8.46 27.16 -20.20
N LEU A 204 8.75 28.44 -20.19
CA LEU A 204 7.77 29.49 -20.38
C LEU A 204 7.83 29.98 -21.83
N ILE A 205 6.71 29.94 -22.51
CA ILE A 205 6.54 30.44 -23.86
C ILE A 205 5.76 31.74 -23.75
N CYS A 206 6.40 32.84 -24.10
CA CYS A 206 5.80 34.17 -24.12
C CYS A 206 5.55 34.59 -25.59
N GLY A 207 4.30 34.82 -25.94
CA GLY A 207 3.92 35.38 -27.22
C GLY A 207 3.84 36.91 -27.15
N ASP A 208 3.73 37.55 -28.32
CA ASP A 208 3.48 38.99 -28.39
C ASP A 208 2.07 39.34 -27.90
N THR A 209 1.96 40.49 -27.22
CA THR A 209 0.66 40.97 -26.78
C THR A 209 -0.17 41.38 -28.00
N PRO A 210 -1.40 40.86 -28.19
CA PRO A 210 -2.22 41.28 -29.33
C PRO A 210 -2.45 42.77 -29.33
N SER A 211 -2.17 43.43 -30.45
CA SER A 211 -2.29 44.88 -30.62
C SER A 211 -3.69 45.42 -30.33
N ALA A 212 -4.72 44.58 -30.42
CA ALA A 212 -6.10 44.93 -30.08
C ALA A 212 -6.34 45.22 -28.59
N TYR A 213 -5.46 44.74 -27.68
CA TYR A 213 -5.53 45.07 -26.26
C TYR A 213 -4.80 46.35 -25.87
N ALA A 214 -3.87 46.84 -26.70
CA ALA A 214 -3.11 48.04 -26.46
C ALA A 214 -3.88 49.31 -26.82
N SER A 215 -4.96 49.23 -27.62
CA SER A 215 -5.70 50.38 -28.12
C SER A 215 -6.85 50.89 -27.22
N ASN A 216 -7.14 50.24 -26.11
CA ASN A 216 -8.25 50.62 -25.23
C ASN A 216 -7.83 51.30 -23.92
N PHE A 217 -6.62 51.81 -23.81
CA PHE A 217 -6.10 52.51 -22.63
C PHE A 217 -5.63 53.95 -22.89
N ASP A 218 -6.20 54.60 -23.92
CA ASP A 218 -6.10 56.06 -24.11
C ASP A 218 -7.39 56.75 -23.63
#